data_7c0d9f644e5cf826c204a8272edd98fd
#
_entry.id   7c0d9f644e5cf826c204a8272edd98fd
#
_cell.length_a   1.000
_cell.length_b   1.000
_cell.length_c   1.000
_cell.angle_alpha   90.00
_cell.angle_beta   90.00
_cell.angle_gamma   90.00
#
_symmetry.space_group_name_H-M   'P 1'
#
loop_
_entity.id
_entity.type
_entity.pdbx_description
1 polymer ?
#
loop_
_entity_poly.entity_id
_entity_poly.type
_entity_poly.pdbx_seq_one_letter_code
_entity_poly.pdbx_strand_id
1 'polypeptide(L)'
;MSRGLSFFIWLGMVWAVSGVAQAQQDSRVLSLYDRQSYEYIKQLQDRGHLLELHPTDMPYRYDELHEALQGVMEQEFSGVQGQWIRYLRDRIGLDATEKPVLDLRGGSYLQANNSERDHMYRPSDDIAYIWPMIELAPGIRYQGWVVQAHARLEYYEDRNIDGLDAVNRFWVRNEETYAGFSNEFLEVYGGRVLNHWGVYGQSSGLVSDHSVSYDQVKINVGTKHLQLSSVMGYLDNLKSDDVFNGDTREDPVSVKRYLFAKRLDWRPREHLMFSYRESLIFSGWDAVPQPKYMLPGYIGFFQADNAPQNDFINYLTGIAFWGQFGGGRVDGDGFAKSGGGSRVGAKSQSSSQNILTVHTEVIIDDIIFFRERRGIDERSNFNVFFNAAYALSQRPLTLQLNAEMVSAQSYNTDQAQGRYLYLGRGLATQFDDYVFGEFRAHLFLGGTWQGLRVSPYLGGLFQGEQVIDKEFIGSPLSQKDKDPDELEPVPDFVLSGVVQESFRAGVEWVYYSPAERGWKKGWWLRGDVGLNVMRNLGNVVGNNQTRPVGMIELGVQFDFSLVD
;
A
#
# COMPACT_ATOMS: atom_id res chain seq x y z
N MET A 1 22.91 31.53 2.36
CA MET A 1 22.90 30.69 1.14
C MET A 1 21.59 29.91 0.91
N SER A 2 20.66 29.88 1.85
CA SER A 2 19.40 29.09 1.74
C SER A 2 18.30 29.72 0.85
N ARG A 3 18.32 31.01 0.60
CA ARG A 3 17.27 31.69 -0.21
C ARG A 3 17.43 31.52 -1.73
N GLY A 4 18.62 31.16 -2.23
CA GLY A 4 18.86 30.95 -3.66
C GLY A 4 18.35 29.61 -4.19
N LEU A 5 18.40 28.57 -3.37
CA LEU A 5 17.99 27.22 -3.79
C LEU A 5 16.46 27.10 -3.96
N SER A 6 15.70 27.76 -3.07
CA SER A 6 14.24 27.81 -3.15
C SER A 6 13.75 28.53 -4.42
N PHE A 7 14.48 29.55 -4.86
CA PHE A 7 14.13 30.30 -6.08
C PHE A 7 14.39 29.48 -7.36
N PHE A 8 15.46 28.69 -7.42
CA PHE A 8 15.76 27.83 -8.56
C PHE A 8 14.80 26.63 -8.67
N ILE A 9 14.36 26.08 -7.56
CA ILE A 9 13.32 25.03 -7.55
C ILE A 9 11.99 25.61 -8.03
N TRP A 10 11.63 26.81 -7.59
CA TRP A 10 10.42 27.52 -8.04
C TRP A 10 10.50 27.90 -9.53
N LEU A 11 11.65 28.38 -10.00
CA LEU A 11 11.85 28.71 -11.41
C LEU A 11 11.85 27.47 -12.30
N GLY A 12 12.42 26.35 -11.85
CA GLY A 12 12.39 25.07 -12.54
C GLY A 12 10.97 24.51 -12.66
N MET A 13 10.15 24.62 -11.60
CA MET A 13 8.74 24.25 -11.64
C MET A 13 7.92 25.13 -12.58
N VAL A 14 8.16 26.44 -12.60
CA VAL A 14 7.46 27.38 -13.51
C VAL A 14 7.84 27.15 -14.98
N TRP A 15 9.09 26.77 -15.27
CA TRP A 15 9.52 26.45 -16.64
C TRP A 15 9.01 25.08 -17.12
N ALA A 16 8.89 24.11 -16.25
CA ALA A 16 8.28 22.81 -16.59
C ALA A 16 6.77 22.93 -16.90
N VAL A 17 6.11 23.96 -16.37
CA VAL A 17 4.68 24.23 -16.58
C VAL A 17 4.39 24.97 -17.89
N SER A 18 5.39 25.68 -18.49
CA SER A 18 5.15 26.55 -19.67
C SER A 18 5.39 25.88 -21.03
N GLY A 19 5.77 24.61 -21.07
CA GLY A 19 6.01 23.90 -22.33
C GLY A 19 5.18 22.64 -22.48
N VAL A 20 4.23 22.71 -23.35
CA VAL A 20 3.42 21.65 -23.97
C VAL A 20 1.96 21.69 -23.56
N ALA A 21 1.16 22.37 -24.35
CA ALA A 21 -0.26 22.08 -24.52
C ALA A 21 -0.38 20.67 -25.14
N GLN A 22 -0.40 19.63 -24.32
CA GLN A 22 -0.64 18.26 -24.75
C GLN A 22 -1.89 17.67 -24.14
N ALA A 23 -2.61 16.96 -24.97
CA ALA A 23 -3.83 16.23 -24.78
C ALA A 23 -4.12 15.76 -23.34
N GLN A 24 -5.30 16.13 -22.85
CA GLN A 24 -6.12 15.42 -21.86
C GLN A 24 -5.39 14.58 -20.80
N GLN A 25 -4.64 15.26 -19.95
CA GLN A 25 -4.11 14.63 -18.74
C GLN A 25 -5.12 14.75 -17.60
N ASP A 26 -5.48 13.64 -17.01
CA ASP A 26 -6.33 13.57 -15.84
C ASP A 26 -5.52 13.09 -14.63
N SER A 27 -5.00 14.03 -13.88
CA SER A 27 -4.15 13.79 -12.70
C SER A 27 -4.91 13.25 -11.49
N ARG A 28 -6.22 12.99 -11.60
CA ARG A 28 -6.92 12.29 -10.51
C ARG A 28 -6.30 10.93 -10.28
N VAL A 29 -6.22 10.53 -9.02
CA VAL A 29 -5.81 9.17 -8.68
C VAL A 29 -7.02 8.30 -8.38
N LEU A 30 -6.94 7.04 -8.80
CA LEU A 30 -7.92 6.02 -8.46
C LEU A 30 -7.77 5.70 -6.98
N SER A 31 -8.81 5.97 -6.19
CA SER A 31 -8.81 5.71 -4.76
C SER A 31 -8.50 4.24 -4.44
N LEU A 32 -7.60 3.99 -3.50
CA LEU A 32 -7.34 2.62 -3.01
C LEU A 32 -8.55 2.00 -2.32
N TYR A 33 -9.54 2.79 -1.94
CA TYR A 33 -10.83 2.32 -1.45
C TYR A 33 -11.75 1.79 -2.57
N ASP A 34 -11.44 2.07 -3.86
CA ASP A 34 -12.17 1.49 -5.01
C ASP A 34 -11.69 0.04 -5.27
N ARG A 35 -12.05 -0.84 -4.34
CA ARG A 35 -11.63 -2.25 -4.33
C ARG A 35 -11.96 -2.98 -5.62
N GLN A 36 -13.14 -2.71 -6.21
CA GLN A 36 -13.58 -3.39 -7.44
C GLN A 36 -12.65 -3.06 -8.61
N SER A 37 -12.29 -1.78 -8.78
CA SER A 37 -11.38 -1.36 -9.84
C SER A 37 -10.00 -1.99 -9.68
N TYR A 38 -9.41 -1.91 -8.49
CA TYR A 38 -8.09 -2.50 -8.24
C TYR A 38 -8.07 -4.02 -8.38
N GLU A 39 -9.12 -4.70 -7.95
CA GLU A 39 -9.26 -6.13 -8.12
C GLU A 39 -9.27 -6.51 -9.62
N TYR A 40 -10.05 -5.80 -10.43
CA TYR A 40 -10.12 -6.06 -11.86
C TYR A 40 -8.80 -5.73 -12.58
N ILE A 41 -8.13 -4.63 -12.21
CA ILE A 41 -6.81 -4.28 -12.73
C ILE A 41 -5.82 -5.40 -12.40
N LYS A 42 -5.74 -5.83 -11.13
CA LYS A 42 -4.86 -6.92 -10.72
C LYS A 42 -5.14 -8.20 -11.48
N GLN A 43 -6.40 -8.59 -11.64
CA GLN A 43 -6.78 -9.80 -12.38
C GLN A 43 -6.41 -9.71 -13.87
N LEU A 44 -6.48 -8.52 -14.47
CA LEU A 44 -6.03 -8.30 -15.85
C LEU A 44 -4.49 -8.33 -15.93
N GLN A 45 -3.79 -7.70 -14.99
CA GLN A 45 -2.32 -7.78 -14.93
C GLN A 45 -1.85 -9.23 -14.75
N ASP A 46 -2.43 -9.99 -13.84
CA ASP A 46 -2.08 -11.41 -13.62
C ASP A 46 -2.29 -12.28 -14.88
N ARG A 47 -3.05 -11.79 -15.87
CA ARG A 47 -3.28 -12.41 -17.18
C ARG A 47 -2.48 -11.81 -18.33
N GLY A 48 -1.53 -10.92 -18.00
CA GLY A 48 -0.65 -10.30 -18.98
C GLY A 48 -1.25 -9.11 -19.74
N HIS A 49 -2.32 -8.52 -19.21
CA HIS A 49 -2.93 -7.30 -19.72
C HIS A 49 -2.61 -6.10 -18.82
N LEU A 50 -2.79 -4.88 -19.33
CA LEU A 50 -2.51 -3.64 -18.58
C LEU A 50 -1.10 -3.60 -17.97
N LEU A 51 -0.13 -4.22 -18.64
CA LEU A 51 1.26 -4.25 -18.18
C LEU A 51 1.96 -2.90 -18.33
N GLU A 52 1.35 -1.95 -18.97
CA GLU A 52 1.82 -0.56 -19.02
C GLU A 52 1.74 0.11 -17.66
N LEU A 53 0.72 -0.25 -16.86
CA LEU A 53 0.58 0.23 -15.49
C LEU A 53 1.71 -0.29 -14.61
N HIS A 54 2.11 0.51 -13.65
CA HIS A 54 3.12 0.12 -12.68
C HIS A 54 2.55 -0.96 -11.73
N PRO A 55 3.14 -2.16 -11.61
CA PRO A 55 2.51 -3.27 -10.89
C PRO A 55 2.49 -3.12 -9.37
N THR A 56 3.32 -2.23 -8.81
CA THR A 56 3.53 -2.09 -7.37
C THR A 56 3.67 -0.62 -6.91
N ASP A 57 3.22 0.35 -7.69
CA ASP A 57 3.13 1.76 -7.27
C ASP A 57 1.69 2.25 -7.44
N MET A 58 1.01 2.35 -6.35
CA MET A 58 -0.38 2.79 -6.29
C MET A 58 -0.50 4.04 -5.43
N PRO A 59 -1.47 4.90 -5.70
CA PRO A 59 -2.62 4.75 -6.59
C PRO A 59 -2.28 5.05 -8.06
N TYR A 60 -3.04 4.46 -8.98
CA TYR A 60 -2.95 4.75 -10.42
C TYR A 60 -3.65 6.06 -10.76
N ARG A 61 -3.10 6.80 -11.75
CA ARG A 61 -3.80 7.94 -12.33
C ARG A 61 -4.89 7.49 -13.31
N TYR A 62 -5.91 8.34 -13.45
CA TYR A 62 -7.01 8.07 -14.39
C TYR A 62 -6.55 8.11 -15.86
N ASP A 63 -5.66 9.05 -16.23
CA ASP A 63 -5.13 9.12 -17.60
C ASP A 63 -4.25 7.92 -17.95
N GLU A 64 -3.37 7.50 -17.03
CA GLU A 64 -2.52 6.31 -17.19
C GLU A 64 -3.36 5.04 -17.39
N LEU A 65 -4.39 4.88 -16.56
CA LEU A 65 -5.29 3.74 -16.67
C LEU A 65 -6.15 3.79 -17.94
N HIS A 66 -6.57 4.98 -18.37
CA HIS A 66 -7.26 5.16 -19.64
C HIS A 66 -6.38 4.78 -20.83
N GLU A 67 -5.13 5.23 -20.87
CA GLU A 67 -4.15 4.88 -21.91
C GLU A 67 -3.95 3.36 -21.98
N ALA A 68 -3.72 2.71 -20.83
CA ALA A 68 -3.57 1.26 -20.75
C ALA A 68 -4.81 0.51 -21.26
N LEU A 69 -6.01 1.00 -20.96
CA LEU A 69 -7.26 0.41 -21.45
C LEU A 69 -7.52 0.64 -22.94
N GLN A 70 -6.97 1.72 -23.53
CA GLN A 70 -7.07 1.92 -24.99
C GLN A 70 -6.27 0.88 -25.76
N GLY A 71 -5.14 0.42 -25.21
CA GLY A 71 -4.33 -0.65 -25.79
C GLY A 71 -5.03 -2.02 -25.82
N VAL A 72 -6.13 -2.18 -25.08
CA VAL A 72 -6.86 -3.43 -24.93
C VAL A 72 -8.15 -3.38 -25.76
N MET A 73 -8.25 -4.16 -26.84
CA MET A 73 -9.47 -4.20 -27.64
C MET A 73 -10.54 -5.09 -26.97
N GLU A 74 -11.67 -4.49 -26.61
CA GLU A 74 -12.78 -5.20 -25.95
C GLU A 74 -13.28 -6.43 -26.76
N GLN A 75 -13.21 -6.35 -28.08
CA GLN A 75 -13.66 -7.41 -28.99
C GLN A 75 -12.83 -8.71 -28.88
N GLU A 76 -11.64 -8.63 -28.31
CA GLU A 76 -10.78 -9.80 -28.08
C GLU A 76 -11.16 -10.57 -26.80
N PHE A 77 -12.01 -9.98 -25.95
CA PHE A 77 -12.36 -10.53 -24.65
C PHE A 77 -13.83 -10.90 -24.59
N SER A 78 -14.08 -12.17 -24.37
CA SER A 78 -15.42 -12.70 -24.06
C SER A 78 -15.57 -13.02 -22.57
N GLY A 79 -16.79 -13.09 -22.11
CA GLY A 79 -17.08 -13.54 -20.75
C GLY A 79 -16.65 -12.56 -19.65
N VAL A 80 -16.02 -13.06 -18.61
CA VAL A 80 -15.70 -12.31 -17.38
C VAL A 80 -14.64 -11.22 -17.61
N GLN A 81 -13.62 -11.48 -18.40
CA GLN A 81 -12.57 -10.48 -18.67
C GLN A 81 -13.10 -9.26 -19.44
N GLY A 82 -13.97 -9.49 -20.44
CA GLY A 82 -14.63 -8.41 -21.16
C GLY A 82 -15.52 -7.54 -20.24
N GLN A 83 -16.05 -8.12 -19.16
CA GLN A 83 -16.81 -7.37 -18.16
C GLN A 83 -15.90 -6.46 -17.33
N TRP A 84 -14.73 -6.95 -16.89
CA TRP A 84 -13.77 -6.14 -16.15
C TRP A 84 -13.31 -4.92 -16.96
N ILE A 85 -13.01 -5.13 -18.25
CA ILE A 85 -12.59 -4.05 -19.15
C ILE A 85 -13.73 -3.04 -19.35
N ARG A 86 -14.97 -3.49 -19.58
CA ARG A 86 -16.14 -2.59 -19.70
C ARG A 86 -16.34 -1.79 -18.43
N TYR A 87 -16.33 -2.44 -17.26
CA TYR A 87 -16.48 -1.78 -15.99
C TYR A 87 -15.40 -0.69 -15.79
N LEU A 88 -14.14 -1.02 -16.02
CA LEU A 88 -13.04 -0.06 -15.87
C LEU A 88 -13.17 1.11 -16.84
N ARG A 89 -13.55 0.88 -18.09
CA ARG A 89 -13.80 1.94 -19.07
C ARG A 89 -14.96 2.85 -18.67
N ASP A 90 -16.06 2.25 -18.23
CA ASP A 90 -17.22 3.01 -17.75
C ASP A 90 -16.89 3.81 -16.49
N ARG A 91 -16.05 3.25 -15.61
CA ARG A 91 -15.64 3.87 -14.34
C ARG A 91 -14.69 5.04 -14.54
N ILE A 92 -13.74 4.90 -15.46
CA ILE A 92 -12.66 5.88 -15.66
C ILE A 92 -13.09 7.00 -16.59
N GLY A 93 -14.05 6.77 -17.49
CA GLY A 93 -14.61 7.67 -18.50
C GLY A 93 -13.98 9.05 -18.56
N LEU A 94 -12.98 9.22 -19.43
CA LEU A 94 -12.40 10.53 -19.68
C LEU A 94 -13.32 11.25 -20.67
N ASP A 95 -14.15 12.15 -20.16
CA ASP A 95 -14.71 13.17 -21.02
C ASP A 95 -13.59 14.14 -21.37
N ALA A 96 -13.18 14.07 -22.63
CA ALA A 96 -12.20 14.98 -23.21
C ALA A 96 -12.76 16.40 -23.25
N THR A 97 -12.57 17.18 -22.20
CA THR A 97 -13.02 18.56 -22.18
C THR A 97 -11.86 19.51 -22.05
N GLU A 98 -11.85 20.54 -22.90
CA GLU A 98 -10.97 21.70 -22.76
C GLU A 98 -11.38 22.61 -21.60
N LYS A 99 -12.47 22.28 -20.91
CA LYS A 99 -13.06 23.06 -19.84
C LYS A 99 -12.80 22.42 -18.47
N PRO A 100 -12.83 23.20 -17.38
CA PRO A 100 -12.82 22.66 -16.04
C PRO A 100 -13.98 21.67 -15.82
N VAL A 101 -13.70 20.56 -15.17
CA VAL A 101 -14.68 19.54 -14.82
C VAL A 101 -14.82 19.48 -13.32
N LEU A 102 -16.05 19.57 -12.83
CA LEU A 102 -16.39 19.34 -11.44
C LEU A 102 -16.81 17.88 -11.27
N ASP A 103 -16.09 17.15 -10.44
CA ASP A 103 -16.38 15.77 -10.10
C ASP A 103 -16.95 15.67 -8.70
N LEU A 104 -17.89 14.75 -8.49
CA LEU A 104 -18.44 14.41 -7.18
C LEU A 104 -18.56 12.90 -7.06
N ARG A 105 -17.76 12.31 -6.18
CA ARG A 105 -17.86 10.91 -5.80
C ARG A 105 -18.41 10.79 -4.40
N GLY A 106 -19.07 9.68 -4.11
CA GLY A 106 -19.48 9.36 -2.76
C GLY A 106 -19.88 7.92 -2.64
N GLY A 107 -20.01 7.49 -1.40
CA GLY A 107 -20.36 6.12 -1.09
C GLY A 107 -20.86 5.98 0.33
N SER A 108 -21.43 4.82 0.60
CA SER A 108 -21.82 4.40 1.93
C SER A 108 -21.75 2.90 2.01
N TYR A 109 -21.29 2.37 3.13
CA TYR A 109 -21.46 0.95 3.41
C TYR A 109 -21.86 0.69 4.85
N LEU A 110 -22.40 -0.50 5.05
CA LEU A 110 -22.70 -1.09 6.36
C LEU A 110 -22.01 -2.43 6.44
N GLN A 111 -21.11 -2.59 7.40
CA GLN A 111 -20.40 -3.82 7.65
C GLN A 111 -20.79 -4.37 9.02
N ALA A 112 -20.99 -5.67 9.11
CA ALA A 112 -21.11 -6.40 10.38
C ALA A 112 -20.07 -7.52 10.42
N ASN A 113 -19.35 -7.65 11.54
CA ASN A 113 -18.33 -8.67 11.73
C ASN A 113 -18.20 -9.07 13.20
N ASN A 114 -17.62 -10.22 13.43
CA ASN A 114 -17.23 -10.72 14.75
C ASN A 114 -15.72 -11.00 14.84
N SER A 115 -14.93 -10.32 14.01
CA SER A 115 -13.47 -10.42 13.97
C SER A 115 -12.88 -9.06 13.68
N GLU A 116 -11.58 -8.95 13.76
CA GLU A 116 -10.88 -7.77 13.31
C GLU A 116 -11.09 -7.53 11.81
N ARG A 117 -11.35 -6.28 11.44
CA ARG A 117 -11.69 -5.91 10.07
C ARG A 117 -10.53 -6.10 9.11
N ASP A 118 -9.35 -5.64 9.53
CA ASP A 118 -8.18 -5.56 8.65
C ASP A 118 -7.42 -6.87 8.60
N HIS A 119 -7.55 -7.71 9.63
CA HIS A 119 -6.86 -8.99 9.67
C HIS A 119 -7.71 -10.11 10.28
N MET A 120 -8.34 -10.91 9.43
CA MET A 120 -9.29 -11.95 9.84
C MET A 120 -8.68 -13.12 10.65
N TYR A 121 -7.36 -13.19 10.77
CA TYR A 121 -6.66 -14.19 11.60
C TYR A 121 -6.59 -13.79 13.07
N ARG A 122 -6.83 -12.51 13.39
CA ARG A 122 -6.89 -12.02 14.76
C ARG A 122 -8.32 -11.86 15.18
N PRO A 123 -8.73 -12.48 16.28
CA PRO A 123 -10.08 -12.31 16.79
C PRO A 123 -10.22 -10.93 17.46
N SER A 124 -11.29 -10.22 17.17
CA SER A 124 -11.76 -9.15 18.04
C SER A 124 -12.52 -9.74 19.22
N ASP A 125 -12.95 -8.89 20.16
CA ASP A 125 -13.80 -9.28 21.27
C ASP A 125 -15.04 -10.06 20.81
N ASP A 126 -15.68 -10.79 21.74
CA ASP A 126 -16.76 -11.74 21.47
C ASP A 126 -18.07 -11.15 20.94
N ILE A 127 -18.11 -9.87 20.63
CA ILE A 127 -19.33 -9.13 20.24
C ILE A 127 -19.28 -8.84 18.73
N ALA A 128 -20.38 -9.11 18.04
CA ALA A 128 -20.58 -8.67 16.67
C ALA A 128 -20.73 -7.16 16.62
N TYR A 129 -19.97 -6.52 15.73
CA TYR A 129 -20.00 -5.08 15.54
C TYR A 129 -20.67 -4.71 14.22
N ILE A 130 -21.32 -3.55 14.20
CA ILE A 130 -21.90 -2.95 13.01
C ILE A 130 -21.18 -1.63 12.75
N TRP A 131 -20.60 -1.50 11.57
CA TRP A 131 -19.75 -0.39 11.16
C TRP A 131 -20.38 0.38 9.99
N PRO A 132 -21.11 1.48 10.25
CA PRO A 132 -21.56 2.37 9.20
C PRO A 132 -20.41 3.25 8.71
N MET A 133 -20.38 3.51 7.39
CA MET A 133 -19.45 4.44 6.75
C MET A 133 -20.19 5.28 5.71
N ILE A 134 -19.84 6.56 5.64
CA ILE A 134 -20.27 7.48 4.59
C ILE A 134 -19.03 8.25 4.11
N GLU A 135 -18.90 8.40 2.80
CA GLU A 135 -17.84 9.19 2.20
C GLU A 135 -18.36 10.12 1.12
N LEU A 136 -17.66 11.25 0.94
CA LEU A 136 -17.93 12.25 -0.09
C LEU A 136 -16.61 12.84 -0.58
N ALA A 137 -16.42 12.86 -1.89
CA ALA A 137 -15.20 13.34 -2.52
C ALA A 137 -15.51 14.30 -3.70
N PRO A 138 -15.73 15.60 -3.43
CA PRO A 138 -15.78 16.62 -4.47
C PRO A 138 -14.38 16.91 -5.00
N GLY A 139 -14.29 17.21 -6.30
CA GLY A 139 -13.05 17.56 -6.95
C GLY A 139 -13.24 18.46 -8.16
N ILE A 140 -12.18 19.13 -8.56
CA ILE A 140 -12.10 19.90 -9.80
C ILE A 140 -10.82 19.53 -10.53
N ARG A 141 -10.89 19.38 -11.85
CA ARG A 141 -9.75 19.08 -12.71
C ARG A 141 -9.71 19.98 -13.94
N TYR A 142 -8.48 20.33 -14.36
CA TYR A 142 -8.26 21.14 -15.54
C TYR A 142 -6.80 21.00 -16.03
N GLN A 143 -6.60 20.60 -17.27
CA GLN A 143 -5.30 20.58 -17.97
C GLN A 143 -4.14 20.00 -17.12
N GLY A 144 -4.27 18.78 -16.63
CA GLY A 144 -3.25 18.14 -15.81
C GLY A 144 -3.22 18.57 -14.34
N TRP A 145 -4.04 19.53 -13.94
CA TRP A 145 -4.25 19.92 -12.56
C TRP A 145 -5.47 19.26 -11.96
N VAL A 146 -5.36 18.90 -10.70
CA VAL A 146 -6.48 18.37 -9.90
C VAL A 146 -6.44 18.96 -8.50
N VAL A 147 -7.62 19.26 -7.97
CA VAL A 147 -7.83 19.50 -6.53
C VAL A 147 -9.00 18.63 -6.12
N GLN A 148 -8.78 17.77 -5.14
CA GLN A 148 -9.79 16.86 -4.61
C GLN A 148 -9.83 16.98 -3.10
N ALA A 149 -11.05 17.01 -2.54
CA ALA A 149 -11.28 16.78 -1.12
C ALA A 149 -11.99 15.45 -0.95
N HIS A 150 -11.73 14.74 0.13
CA HIS A 150 -12.39 13.48 0.46
C HIS A 150 -12.64 13.42 1.96
N ALA A 151 -13.87 13.54 2.35
CA ALA A 151 -14.32 13.39 3.72
C ALA A 151 -14.92 11.99 3.92
N ARG A 152 -14.44 11.27 4.92
CA ARG A 152 -14.91 9.96 5.30
C ARG A 152 -15.35 9.99 6.76
N LEU A 153 -16.59 9.58 7.01
CA LEU A 153 -17.17 9.43 8.34
C LEU A 153 -17.30 7.94 8.61
N GLU A 154 -16.58 7.44 9.60
CA GLU A 154 -16.50 6.02 9.91
C GLU A 154 -16.47 5.79 11.42
N TYR A 155 -17.12 4.74 11.87
CA TYR A 155 -17.14 4.36 13.29
C TYR A 155 -16.08 3.32 13.65
N TYR A 156 -15.52 2.63 12.65
CA TYR A 156 -14.56 1.54 12.86
C TYR A 156 -13.27 1.98 13.58
N GLU A 157 -12.73 3.14 13.19
CA GLU A 157 -11.46 3.64 13.74
C GLU A 157 -11.47 3.86 15.26
N ASP A 158 -12.65 4.06 15.85
CA ASP A 158 -12.81 4.18 17.29
C ASP A 158 -12.64 2.85 18.04
N ARG A 159 -12.63 1.74 17.33
CA ARG A 159 -12.57 0.39 17.90
C ARG A 159 -11.48 -0.48 17.31
N ASN A 160 -10.62 0.11 16.51
CA ASN A 160 -9.48 -0.58 15.94
C ASN A 160 -8.43 -0.80 17.02
N ILE A 161 -8.09 -2.06 17.30
CA ILE A 161 -7.13 -2.44 18.35
C ILE A 161 -5.69 -2.02 18.01
N ASP A 162 -5.39 -1.81 16.74
CA ASP A 162 -4.07 -1.35 16.26
C ASP A 162 -4.05 0.16 16.01
N GLY A 163 -5.06 0.88 16.45
CA GLY A 163 -5.16 2.33 16.29
C GLY A 163 -5.03 3.07 17.62
N LEU A 164 -5.51 4.31 17.61
CA LEU A 164 -5.61 5.12 18.83
C LEU A 164 -6.65 4.54 19.79
N ASP A 165 -6.50 4.85 21.06
CA ASP A 165 -7.45 4.44 22.10
C ASP A 165 -8.88 4.82 21.75
N ALA A 166 -9.81 3.89 21.97
CA ALA A 166 -11.23 4.09 21.72
C ALA A 166 -11.82 5.18 22.59
N VAL A 167 -12.54 6.12 21.97
CA VAL A 167 -13.20 7.25 22.64
C VAL A 167 -14.71 7.33 22.37
N ASN A 168 -15.28 6.31 21.74
CA ASN A 168 -16.71 6.18 21.39
C ASN A 168 -17.25 7.37 20.60
N ARG A 169 -16.57 7.74 19.52
CA ARG A 169 -16.94 8.85 18.63
C ARG A 169 -16.92 8.42 17.16
N PHE A 170 -17.68 9.12 16.34
CA PHE A 170 -17.51 9.05 14.90
C PHE A 170 -16.24 9.78 14.50
N TRP A 171 -15.39 9.14 13.73
CA TRP A 171 -14.23 9.75 13.15
C TRP A 171 -14.59 10.37 11.80
N VAL A 172 -14.37 11.68 11.70
CA VAL A 172 -14.40 12.39 10.41
C VAL A 172 -12.96 12.61 10.00
N ARG A 173 -12.59 12.02 8.88
CA ARG A 173 -11.23 12.09 8.34
C ARG A 173 -11.25 12.66 6.93
N ASN A 174 -10.28 13.50 6.66
CA ASN A 174 -9.95 13.89 5.30
C ASN A 174 -8.92 12.87 4.77
N GLU A 175 -9.43 11.87 4.08
CA GLU A 175 -8.61 10.94 3.30
C GLU A 175 -8.32 11.57 1.95
N GLU A 176 -7.49 11.07 1.10
CA GLU A 176 -7.27 11.45 -0.30
C GLU A 176 -7.64 12.92 -0.65
N THR A 177 -7.28 13.87 0.25
CA THR A 177 -7.50 15.31 0.06
C THR A 177 -6.21 15.93 -0.41
N TYR A 178 -6.13 16.27 -1.70
CA TYR A 178 -4.88 16.68 -2.33
C TYR A 178 -5.08 17.69 -3.46
N ALA A 179 -4.00 18.40 -3.76
CA ALA A 179 -3.81 19.09 -5.03
C ALA A 179 -2.67 18.39 -5.79
N GLY A 180 -2.82 18.22 -7.09
CA GLY A 180 -1.85 17.51 -7.90
C GLY A 180 -1.70 18.08 -9.30
N PHE A 181 -0.56 17.76 -9.88
CA PHE A 181 -0.23 18.02 -11.27
C PHE A 181 0.53 16.83 -11.83
N SER A 182 0.21 16.42 -13.05
CA SER A 182 0.97 15.42 -13.77
C SER A 182 1.18 15.79 -15.23
N ASN A 183 2.26 15.28 -15.78
CA ASN A 183 2.54 15.24 -17.20
C ASN A 183 3.27 13.92 -17.53
N GLU A 184 3.76 13.77 -18.77
CA GLU A 184 4.42 12.55 -19.25
C GLU A 184 5.62 12.08 -18.40
N PHE A 185 6.33 13.00 -17.72
CA PHE A 185 7.57 12.69 -16.99
C PHE A 185 7.54 13.04 -15.51
N LEU A 186 6.58 13.82 -15.07
CA LEU A 186 6.53 14.37 -13.73
C LEU A 186 5.12 14.28 -13.15
N GLU A 187 5.04 13.80 -11.94
CA GLU A 187 3.84 13.88 -11.09
C GLU A 187 4.22 14.53 -9.77
N VAL A 188 3.38 15.44 -9.31
CA VAL A 188 3.53 16.07 -7.99
C VAL A 188 2.17 16.14 -7.32
N TYR A 189 2.08 15.62 -6.11
CA TYR A 189 0.91 15.71 -5.25
C TYR A 189 1.28 16.31 -3.91
N GLY A 190 0.47 17.23 -3.42
CA GLY A 190 0.57 17.79 -2.08
C GLY A 190 -0.75 17.64 -1.34
N GLY A 191 -0.71 17.16 -0.11
CA GLY A 191 -1.88 16.84 0.71
C GLY A 191 -1.91 15.39 1.13
N ARG A 192 -3.07 14.79 1.23
CA ARG A 192 -3.24 13.39 1.66
C ARG A 192 -3.54 12.49 0.48
N VAL A 193 -2.69 11.53 0.23
CA VAL A 193 -2.85 10.45 -0.75
C VAL A 193 -2.47 9.15 -0.08
N LEU A 194 -3.32 8.16 -0.15
CA LEU A 194 -2.97 6.83 0.35
C LEU A 194 -2.04 6.16 -0.67
N ASN A 195 -0.84 5.77 -0.25
CA ASN A 195 0.15 5.11 -1.11
C ASN A 195 0.30 3.63 -0.74
N HIS A 196 0.59 2.82 -1.75
CA HIS A 196 0.93 1.42 -1.56
C HIS A 196 2.02 0.98 -2.55
N TRP A 197 3.15 0.51 -2.03
CA TRP A 197 4.31 0.09 -2.82
C TRP A 197 4.47 -1.42 -2.91
N GLY A 198 3.37 -2.13 -3.00
CA GLY A 198 3.28 -3.57 -3.10
C GLY A 198 2.28 -4.02 -4.15
N VAL A 199 2.02 -5.30 -4.24
CA VAL A 199 0.91 -5.85 -5.03
C VAL A 199 -0.39 -5.59 -4.29
N TYR A 200 -1.41 -5.13 -5.01
CA TYR A 200 -2.71 -4.81 -4.41
C TYR A 200 -3.27 -5.96 -3.56
N GLY A 201 -3.73 -5.62 -2.36
CA GLY A 201 -4.30 -6.57 -1.40
C GLY A 201 -3.27 -7.43 -0.67
N GLN A 202 -1.98 -7.04 -0.70
CA GLN A 202 -0.89 -7.66 0.03
C GLN A 202 -0.17 -6.60 0.86
N SER A 203 0.58 -7.02 1.87
CA SER A 203 1.46 -6.11 2.59
C SER A 203 2.59 -5.60 1.70
N SER A 204 3.14 -4.45 2.03
CA SER A 204 4.35 -3.91 1.43
C SER A 204 5.37 -3.60 2.53
N GLY A 205 6.61 -3.85 2.23
CA GLY A 205 7.68 -3.76 3.23
C GLY A 205 8.08 -2.35 3.66
N LEU A 206 7.65 -1.28 2.95
CA LEU A 206 8.00 0.10 3.32
C LEU A 206 6.79 1.04 3.36
N VAL A 207 5.99 1.11 2.32
CA VAL A 207 4.84 2.02 2.24
C VAL A 207 3.60 1.20 1.89
N SER A 208 2.66 1.14 2.80
CA SER A 208 1.46 0.34 2.68
C SER A 208 0.20 1.15 2.98
N ASP A 209 -0.93 0.65 2.52
CA ASP A 209 -2.27 1.14 2.83
C ASP A 209 -2.83 0.64 4.18
N HIS A 210 -1.99 -0.01 5.00
CA HIS A 210 -2.36 -0.35 6.40
C HIS A 210 -2.50 0.90 7.25
N SER A 211 -1.60 1.88 7.08
CA SER A 211 -1.75 3.16 7.75
C SER A 211 -2.89 3.95 7.13
N VAL A 212 -3.36 4.92 7.86
CA VAL A 212 -4.26 5.94 7.34
C VAL A 212 -3.45 6.98 6.56
N SER A 213 -4.10 7.76 5.68
CA SER A 213 -3.42 8.80 4.91
C SER A 213 -2.85 9.88 5.83
N TYR A 214 -1.68 10.39 5.52
CA TYR A 214 -0.97 11.47 6.22
C TYR A 214 -0.68 12.65 5.26
N ASP A 215 -0.42 13.82 5.83
CA ASP A 215 -0.06 15.00 5.06
C ASP A 215 1.31 14.78 4.41
N GLN A 216 1.40 14.94 3.09
CA GLN A 216 2.60 14.56 2.35
C GLN A 216 2.82 15.39 1.08
N VAL A 217 4.03 15.29 0.57
CA VAL A 217 4.38 15.62 -0.80
C VAL A 217 4.89 14.35 -1.47
N LYS A 218 4.26 13.96 -2.57
CA LYS A 218 4.70 12.86 -3.44
C LYS A 218 5.21 13.44 -4.75
N ILE A 219 6.35 12.92 -5.22
CA ILE A 219 6.96 13.30 -6.49
C ILE A 219 7.36 12.01 -7.21
N ASN A 220 6.87 11.83 -8.43
CA ASN A 220 7.32 10.79 -9.33
C ASN A 220 7.97 11.44 -10.55
N VAL A 221 9.14 10.95 -10.92
CA VAL A 221 9.90 11.45 -12.08
C VAL A 221 10.43 10.27 -12.88
N GLY A 222 10.25 10.29 -14.18
CA GLY A 222 10.82 9.27 -15.05
C GLY A 222 9.91 8.85 -16.18
N THR A 223 10.11 7.64 -16.64
CA THR A 223 9.35 6.99 -17.70
C THR A 223 8.89 5.63 -17.22
N LYS A 224 8.03 4.95 -17.98
CA LYS A 224 7.60 3.57 -17.66
C LYS A 224 8.75 2.55 -17.55
N HIS A 225 9.97 2.88 -18.02
CA HIS A 225 11.15 2.00 -17.93
C HIS A 225 12.06 2.30 -16.76
N LEU A 226 12.14 3.56 -16.35
CA LEU A 226 12.96 4.00 -15.22
C LEU A 226 12.22 5.12 -14.51
N GLN A 227 11.79 4.88 -13.28
CA GLN A 227 11.01 5.80 -12.48
C GLN A 227 11.62 5.96 -11.09
N LEU A 228 11.69 7.20 -10.64
CA LEU A 228 11.96 7.57 -9.26
C LEU A 228 10.68 8.06 -8.62
N SER A 229 10.27 7.44 -7.53
CA SER A 229 9.16 7.90 -6.68
C SER A 229 9.70 8.32 -5.33
N SER A 230 9.26 9.47 -4.82
CA SER A 230 9.64 9.99 -3.52
C SER A 230 8.44 10.53 -2.78
N VAL A 231 8.35 10.20 -1.49
CA VAL A 231 7.30 10.67 -0.58
C VAL A 231 7.98 11.31 0.64
N MET A 232 7.52 12.49 1.00
CA MET A 232 7.82 13.14 2.27
C MET A 232 6.51 13.31 3.04
N GLY A 233 6.34 12.57 4.14
CA GLY A 233 5.14 12.59 4.97
C GLY A 233 5.40 13.30 6.31
N TYR A 234 4.40 14.04 6.79
CA TYR A 234 4.36 14.55 8.15
C TYR A 234 3.53 13.59 9.00
N LEU A 235 4.17 13.03 10.02
CA LEU A 235 3.54 12.07 10.92
C LEU A 235 3.01 12.77 12.17
N ASP A 236 2.36 12.00 13.05
CA ASP A 236 1.92 12.47 14.35
C ASP A 236 3.09 12.93 15.23
N ASN A 237 2.86 13.99 15.99
CA ASN A 237 3.82 14.44 17.00
C ASN A 237 3.65 13.59 18.26
N LEU A 238 4.76 13.16 18.83
CA LEU A 238 4.76 12.50 20.13
C LEU A 238 4.98 13.53 21.25
N LYS A 239 4.31 13.33 22.37
CA LYS A 239 4.53 14.16 23.56
C LYS A 239 5.81 13.72 24.28
N SER A 240 6.37 14.60 25.10
CA SER A 240 7.60 14.32 25.85
C SER A 240 7.50 13.08 26.76
N ASP A 241 6.35 12.84 27.34
CA ASP A 241 6.10 11.72 28.24
C ASP A 241 6.14 10.36 27.53
N ASP A 242 5.87 10.35 26.20
CA ASP A 242 5.87 9.15 25.37
C ASP A 242 7.24 8.84 24.76
N VAL A 243 8.20 9.77 24.89
CA VAL A 243 9.38 9.77 24.00
C VAL A 243 10.65 9.34 24.68
N PHE A 244 10.86 9.61 25.96
CA PHE A 244 12.17 9.38 26.58
C PHE A 244 12.12 8.97 28.05
N ASN A 245 12.68 7.82 28.33
CA ASN A 245 13.26 7.57 29.64
C ASN A 245 14.48 8.48 29.85
N GLY A 246 14.30 9.57 30.60
CA GLY A 246 15.41 10.42 31.05
C GLY A 246 15.49 11.81 30.44
N ASP A 247 14.51 12.28 29.70
CA ASP A 247 14.43 13.69 29.35
C ASP A 247 13.93 14.52 30.56
N THR A 248 14.77 15.42 31.04
CA THR A 248 14.50 16.30 32.19
C THR A 248 13.87 17.63 31.80
N ARG A 249 13.35 17.79 30.60
CA ARG A 249 12.72 19.04 30.18
C ARG A 249 11.39 19.22 30.89
N GLU A 250 11.23 20.33 31.61
CA GLU A 250 10.03 20.66 32.37
C GLU A 250 8.82 21.07 31.52
N ASP A 251 9.02 21.40 30.22
CA ASP A 251 7.94 21.80 29.32
C ASP A 251 7.50 20.66 28.40
N PRO A 252 6.20 20.47 28.16
CA PRO A 252 5.69 19.46 27.23
C PRO A 252 6.02 19.85 25.78
N VAL A 253 7.25 19.57 25.37
CA VAL A 253 7.71 19.77 24.00
C VAL A 253 7.28 18.56 23.16
N SER A 254 6.65 18.79 22.02
CA SER A 254 6.30 17.70 21.10
C SER A 254 7.44 17.39 20.14
N VAL A 255 7.77 16.12 20.01
CA VAL A 255 8.73 15.64 19.01
C VAL A 255 8.04 15.54 17.66
N LYS A 256 8.60 16.24 16.67
CA LYS A 256 8.13 16.20 15.29
C LYS A 256 8.72 14.99 14.58
N ARG A 257 7.90 14.36 13.72
CA ARG A 257 8.26 13.15 12.99
C ARG A 257 7.94 13.29 11.52
N TYR A 258 8.87 12.87 10.68
CA TYR A 258 8.73 12.90 9.22
C TYR A 258 9.11 11.55 8.63
N LEU A 259 8.27 11.08 7.73
CA LEU A 259 8.59 9.95 6.85
C LEU A 259 9.25 10.49 5.59
N PHE A 260 10.35 9.89 5.18
CA PHE A 260 10.91 10.03 3.85
C PHE A 260 11.02 8.63 3.24
N ALA A 261 10.34 8.42 2.14
CA ALA A 261 10.41 7.17 1.42
C ALA A 261 10.73 7.45 -0.04
N LYS A 262 11.57 6.63 -0.66
CA LYS A 262 11.90 6.70 -2.07
C LYS A 262 12.13 5.34 -2.66
N ARG A 263 11.85 5.23 -3.95
CA ARG A 263 12.09 4.01 -4.72
C ARG A 263 12.60 4.36 -6.12
N LEU A 264 13.49 3.52 -6.63
CA LEU A 264 13.97 3.56 -7.99
C LEU A 264 13.59 2.26 -8.68
N ASP A 265 12.72 2.35 -9.66
CA ASP A 265 12.20 1.22 -10.40
C ASP A 265 12.83 1.15 -11.79
N TRP A 266 13.40 -0.01 -12.09
CA TRP A 266 13.91 -0.31 -13.41
C TRP A 266 13.09 -1.44 -14.03
N ARG A 267 12.44 -1.13 -15.14
CA ARG A 267 11.59 -2.06 -15.92
C ARG A 267 12.23 -2.30 -17.29
N PRO A 268 13.19 -3.22 -17.40
CA PRO A 268 13.83 -3.53 -18.68
C PRO A 268 12.84 -4.06 -19.72
N ARG A 269 11.71 -4.64 -19.24
CA ARG A 269 10.57 -5.08 -20.04
C ARG A 269 9.30 -4.87 -19.24
N GLU A 270 8.14 -4.73 -19.91
CA GLU A 270 6.86 -4.51 -19.25
C GLU A 270 6.51 -5.60 -18.21
N HIS A 271 6.97 -6.82 -18.42
CA HIS A 271 6.73 -7.97 -17.54
C HIS A 271 7.84 -8.25 -16.53
N LEU A 272 8.81 -7.35 -16.39
CA LEU A 272 9.94 -7.55 -15.51
C LEU A 272 10.34 -6.22 -14.86
N MET A 273 10.41 -6.19 -13.54
CA MET A 273 10.78 -5.01 -12.78
C MET A 273 11.69 -5.36 -11.62
N PHE A 274 12.68 -4.52 -11.41
CA PHE A 274 13.55 -4.49 -10.24
C PHE A 274 13.38 -3.14 -9.55
N SER A 275 13.35 -3.13 -8.24
CA SER A 275 13.17 -1.93 -7.44
C SER A 275 14.21 -1.87 -6.33
N TYR A 276 14.86 -0.73 -6.18
CA TYR A 276 15.61 -0.36 -4.98
C TYR A 276 14.76 0.61 -4.18
N ARG A 277 14.67 0.41 -2.88
CA ARG A 277 13.77 1.14 -1.99
C ARG A 277 14.46 1.57 -0.73
N GLU A 278 14.14 2.75 -0.26
CA GLU A 278 14.58 3.27 1.02
C GLU A 278 13.44 3.99 1.73
N SER A 279 13.47 3.91 3.04
CA SER A 279 12.61 4.74 3.88
C SER A 279 13.33 5.11 5.17
N LEU A 280 12.98 6.25 5.73
CA LEU A 280 13.48 6.65 7.03
C LEU A 280 12.43 7.46 7.79
N ILE A 281 12.43 7.29 9.11
CA ILE A 281 11.77 8.20 10.04
C ILE A 281 12.84 9.18 10.52
N PHE A 282 12.60 10.45 10.27
CA PHE A 282 13.42 11.57 10.78
C PHE A 282 12.64 12.27 11.88
N SER A 283 13.20 12.35 13.05
CA SER A 283 12.52 12.94 14.20
C SER A 283 13.45 13.78 15.07
N GLY A 284 12.88 14.73 15.80
CA GLY A 284 13.59 15.60 16.73
C GLY A 284 12.69 16.67 17.31
N TRP A 285 13.13 17.31 18.39
CA TRP A 285 12.37 18.34 19.12
C TRP A 285 11.99 19.54 18.24
N ASP A 286 12.95 20.04 17.48
CA ASP A 286 12.78 21.15 16.54
C ASP A 286 13.02 20.70 15.10
N ALA A 287 12.78 19.41 14.82
CA ALA A 287 13.01 18.86 13.51
C ALA A 287 12.24 19.62 12.43
N VAL A 288 12.95 19.92 11.35
CA VAL A 288 12.40 20.55 10.14
C VAL A 288 12.58 19.57 8.98
N PRO A 289 11.57 19.38 8.14
CA PRO A 289 11.68 18.46 7.02
C PRO A 289 12.90 18.79 6.16
N GLN A 290 13.70 17.77 5.86
CA GLN A 290 14.93 17.92 5.10
C GLN A 290 14.78 17.30 3.69
N PRO A 291 14.46 18.10 2.66
CA PRO A 291 14.20 17.60 1.30
C PRO A 291 15.35 16.79 0.68
N LYS A 292 16.58 16.91 1.23
CA LYS A 292 17.72 16.09 0.80
C LYS A 292 17.45 14.59 0.85
N TYR A 293 16.63 14.14 1.81
CA TYR A 293 16.27 12.72 1.94
C TYR A 293 15.36 12.21 0.80
N MET A 294 14.72 13.11 0.04
CA MET A 294 13.95 12.74 -1.15
C MET A 294 14.83 12.55 -2.40
N LEU A 295 16.08 13.02 -2.38
CA LEU A 295 16.95 12.95 -3.54
C LEU A 295 17.51 11.54 -3.76
N PRO A 296 17.54 11.03 -5.00
CA PRO A 296 17.96 9.65 -5.29
C PRO A 296 19.44 9.39 -4.98
N GLY A 297 20.29 10.40 -5.06
CA GLY A 297 21.72 10.28 -4.75
C GLY A 297 22.05 10.40 -3.27
N TYR A 298 21.07 10.68 -2.42
CA TYR A 298 21.24 10.76 -0.99
C TYR A 298 20.85 9.42 -0.35
N ILE A 299 21.82 8.53 -0.19
CA ILE A 299 21.58 7.21 0.40
C ILE A 299 21.60 7.37 1.93
N GLY A 300 20.42 7.21 2.56
CA GLY A 300 20.22 7.46 3.99
C GLY A 300 21.09 6.58 4.88
N PHE A 301 21.33 5.34 4.45
CA PHE A 301 22.20 4.39 5.15
C PHE A 301 23.61 4.95 5.48
N PHE A 302 24.23 5.70 4.57
CA PHE A 302 25.55 6.29 4.82
C PHE A 302 25.49 7.57 5.66
N GLN A 303 24.30 8.06 5.97
CA GLN A 303 24.11 9.33 6.66
C GLN A 303 23.53 9.20 8.07
N ALA A 304 22.98 8.04 8.41
CA ALA A 304 22.38 7.80 9.73
C ALA A 304 23.41 8.06 10.86
N ASP A 305 24.63 7.56 10.70
CA ASP A 305 25.72 7.74 11.65
C ASP A 305 26.26 9.19 11.75
N ASN A 306 25.88 10.07 10.82
CA ASN A 306 26.32 11.45 10.74
C ASN A 306 25.21 12.46 11.08
N ALA A 307 24.09 12.00 11.64
CA ALA A 307 23.01 12.88 12.07
C ALA A 307 23.46 13.79 13.23
N PRO A 308 22.94 15.03 13.31
CA PRO A 308 23.15 15.86 14.51
C PRO A 308 22.69 15.13 15.78
N GLN A 309 23.36 15.38 16.91
CA GLN A 309 23.06 14.66 18.16
C GLN A 309 21.62 14.79 18.67
N ASN A 310 20.87 15.80 18.22
CA ASN A 310 19.47 16.03 18.60
C ASN A 310 18.46 15.48 17.61
N ASP A 311 18.91 14.91 16.49
CA ASP A 311 18.06 14.32 15.48
C ASP A 311 18.16 12.79 15.58
N PHE A 312 17.05 12.12 15.45
CA PHE A 312 16.98 10.67 15.40
C PHE A 312 16.57 10.22 14.00
N ILE A 313 17.25 9.22 13.48
CA ILE A 313 16.96 8.62 12.18
C ILE A 313 16.84 7.11 12.36
N ASN A 314 15.64 6.59 12.10
CA ASN A 314 15.43 5.17 11.87
C ASN A 314 15.36 4.90 10.35
N TYR A 315 16.18 4.00 9.84
CA TYR A 315 16.41 3.81 8.42
C TYR A 315 16.16 2.37 7.97
N LEU A 316 15.41 2.23 6.89
CA LEU A 316 15.13 0.95 6.25
C LEU A 316 15.55 1.00 4.78
N THR A 317 16.10 -0.10 4.28
CA THR A 317 16.42 -0.25 2.86
C THR A 317 15.97 -1.61 2.34
N GLY A 318 15.73 -1.70 1.04
CA GLY A 318 15.30 -2.97 0.47
C GLY A 318 15.37 -3.05 -1.04
N ILE A 319 15.14 -4.23 -1.50
CA ILE A 319 15.02 -4.55 -2.92
C ILE A 319 13.71 -5.28 -3.17
N ALA A 320 13.13 -5.04 -4.34
CA ALA A 320 11.96 -5.80 -4.77
C ALA A 320 12.11 -6.26 -6.22
N PHE A 321 11.47 -7.37 -6.49
CA PHE A 321 11.36 -7.97 -7.80
C PHE A 321 9.90 -8.25 -8.12
N TRP A 322 9.48 -7.91 -9.33
CA TRP A 322 8.21 -8.33 -9.90
C TRP A 322 8.43 -8.90 -11.29
N GLY A 323 7.81 -10.02 -11.60
CA GLY A 323 7.95 -10.65 -12.90
C GLY A 323 6.80 -11.56 -13.28
N GLN A 324 6.54 -11.67 -14.58
CA GLN A 324 5.57 -12.60 -15.15
C GLN A 324 6.24 -13.62 -16.05
N PHE A 325 5.83 -14.88 -15.88
CA PHE A 325 6.39 -16.04 -16.55
C PHE A 325 5.27 -16.88 -17.19
N GLY A 326 5.54 -17.44 -18.35
CA GLY A 326 4.53 -18.14 -19.15
C GLY A 326 3.85 -17.23 -20.17
N GLY A 327 2.87 -17.77 -20.89
CA GLY A 327 2.27 -17.08 -22.02
C GLY A 327 3.19 -17.11 -23.26
N GLY A 328 2.71 -17.65 -24.37
CA GLY A 328 3.43 -17.59 -25.65
C GLY A 328 3.47 -16.14 -26.15
N ARG A 329 4.38 -15.34 -25.62
CA ARG A 329 4.62 -13.97 -26.10
C ARG A 329 5.24 -14.03 -27.47
N VAL A 330 4.59 -13.41 -28.42
CA VAL A 330 5.28 -12.95 -29.64
C VAL A 330 6.10 -11.74 -29.19
N ASP A 331 7.41 -11.96 -28.93
CA ASP A 331 8.33 -10.87 -28.67
C ASP A 331 8.28 -9.92 -29.89
N GLY A 332 7.64 -8.77 -29.71
CA GLY A 332 7.56 -7.68 -30.71
C GLY A 332 8.90 -6.98 -30.93
N ASP A 333 9.97 -7.41 -30.29
CA ASP A 333 11.35 -6.86 -30.40
C ASP A 333 12.12 -7.44 -31.58
N GLY A 334 11.46 -7.69 -32.70
CA GLY A 334 12.17 -7.70 -33.96
C GLY A 334 12.59 -6.27 -34.30
N PHE A 335 13.88 -5.95 -34.16
CA PHE A 335 14.49 -4.78 -34.76
C PHE A 335 13.86 -4.52 -36.13
N ALA A 336 13.02 -3.50 -36.23
CA ALA A 336 12.46 -3.08 -37.49
C ALA A 336 13.59 -2.59 -38.38
N LYS A 337 14.12 -3.48 -39.22
CA LYS A 337 14.84 -3.06 -40.40
C LYS A 337 13.89 -2.18 -41.23
N SER A 338 14.33 -0.95 -41.46
CA SER A 338 13.69 0.01 -42.33
C SER A 338 13.40 -0.62 -43.69
N GLY A 339 12.16 -0.91 -43.96
CA GLY A 339 11.68 -1.35 -45.25
C GLY A 339 10.18 -1.17 -45.27
N GLY A 340 9.73 -0.13 -45.99
CA GLY A 340 8.33 0.25 -46.12
C GLY A 340 7.49 -0.92 -46.65
N GLY A 341 6.62 -1.41 -45.82
CA GLY A 341 5.63 -2.41 -46.14
C GLY A 341 4.47 -2.33 -45.14
N SER A 342 3.31 -1.92 -45.62
CA SER A 342 2.04 -1.85 -44.91
C SER A 342 1.78 -3.17 -44.18
N ARG A 343 1.82 -3.17 -42.84
CA ARG A 343 1.36 -4.29 -42.00
C ARG A 343 -0.15 -4.20 -41.80
N VAL A 344 -0.89 -4.78 -42.73
CA VAL A 344 -2.29 -5.15 -42.52
C VAL A 344 -2.28 -6.52 -41.82
N GLY A 345 -2.79 -6.60 -40.61
CA GLY A 345 -3.33 -7.82 -40.00
C GLY A 345 -2.32 -8.74 -39.28
N ALA A 346 -1.60 -8.28 -38.28
CA ALA A 346 -1.18 -9.20 -37.22
C ALA A 346 -2.38 -9.46 -36.32
N LYS A 347 -3.07 -10.58 -36.53
CA LYS A 347 -4.04 -11.10 -35.57
C LYS A 347 -3.30 -11.36 -34.27
N SER A 348 -3.57 -10.57 -33.23
CA SER A 348 -3.21 -10.89 -31.86
C SER A 348 -3.81 -12.27 -31.56
N GLN A 349 -2.98 -13.31 -31.61
CA GLN A 349 -3.36 -14.59 -31.06
C GLN A 349 -3.42 -14.41 -29.56
N SER A 350 -4.62 -14.34 -28.99
CA SER A 350 -4.83 -14.40 -27.54
C SER A 350 -4.04 -15.61 -27.03
N SER A 351 -2.99 -15.37 -26.26
CA SER A 351 -2.16 -16.44 -25.75
C SER A 351 -3.02 -17.29 -24.82
N SER A 352 -3.30 -18.53 -25.23
CA SER A 352 -4.06 -19.50 -24.45
C SER A 352 -3.26 -20.08 -23.27
N GLN A 353 -2.13 -19.47 -22.92
CA GLN A 353 -1.21 -20.00 -21.93
C GLN A 353 -1.41 -19.33 -20.57
N ASN A 354 -1.32 -20.16 -19.52
CA ASN A 354 -1.38 -19.70 -18.14
C ASN A 354 -0.17 -18.84 -17.80
N ILE A 355 -0.35 -17.89 -16.89
CA ILE A 355 0.67 -16.94 -16.47
C ILE A 355 0.92 -17.10 -14.98
N LEU A 356 2.20 -17.14 -14.61
CA LEU A 356 2.67 -17.05 -13.24
C LEU A 356 3.22 -15.65 -13.02
N THR A 357 2.61 -14.88 -12.13
CA THR A 357 3.12 -13.60 -11.63
C THR A 357 3.81 -13.85 -10.30
N VAL A 358 5.01 -13.31 -10.11
CA VAL A 358 5.76 -13.40 -8.86
C VAL A 358 6.18 -12.01 -8.43
N HIS A 359 5.99 -11.70 -7.16
CA HIS A 359 6.52 -10.51 -6.51
C HIS A 359 7.24 -10.92 -5.21
N THR A 360 8.39 -10.32 -4.97
CA THR A 360 9.13 -10.51 -3.71
C THR A 360 9.76 -9.21 -3.29
N GLU A 361 9.77 -8.96 -1.98
CA GLU A 361 10.48 -7.85 -1.35
C GLU A 361 11.37 -8.41 -0.24
N VAL A 362 12.56 -7.84 -0.11
CA VAL A 362 13.45 -8.04 1.04
C VAL A 362 13.79 -6.67 1.58
N ILE A 363 13.40 -6.42 2.82
CA ILE A 363 13.67 -5.18 3.54
C ILE A 363 14.65 -5.48 4.65
N ILE A 364 15.62 -4.64 4.78
CA ILE A 364 16.65 -4.68 5.81
C ILE A 364 16.42 -3.49 6.72
N ASP A 365 16.26 -3.79 7.99
CA ASP A 365 16.18 -2.87 9.09
C ASP A 365 17.38 -3.17 9.99
N ASP A 366 18.28 -2.22 10.17
CA ASP A 366 19.52 -2.36 10.91
C ASP A 366 20.48 -3.47 10.40
N ILE A 367 21.45 -3.07 9.59
CA ILE A 367 22.58 -3.95 9.26
C ILE A 367 23.73 -3.67 10.23
N ILE A 368 24.03 -4.60 11.09
CA ILE A 368 25.19 -4.50 11.98
C ILE A 368 26.38 -5.15 11.30
N PHE A 369 27.22 -4.29 10.70
CA PHE A 369 28.53 -4.72 10.19
C PHE A 369 29.55 -4.76 11.35
N PHE A 370 30.35 -5.83 11.39
CA PHE A 370 31.46 -6.01 12.36
C PHE A 370 31.02 -6.12 13.83
N ARG A 371 29.97 -6.84 14.09
CA ARG A 371 29.40 -7.14 15.41
C ARG A 371 30.45 -7.48 16.47
N GLU A 372 31.37 -8.39 16.16
CA GLU A 372 32.45 -8.84 17.06
C GLU A 372 33.40 -7.70 17.50
N ARG A 373 33.57 -6.67 16.68
CA ARG A 373 34.45 -5.54 17.00
C ARG A 373 33.82 -4.50 17.89
N ARG A 374 32.48 -4.42 17.92
CA ARG A 374 31.74 -3.41 18.68
C ARG A 374 31.28 -3.91 20.05
N GLY A 375 31.34 -5.22 20.31
CA GLY A 375 30.84 -5.80 21.57
C GLY A 375 29.32 -5.63 21.75
N ILE A 376 28.59 -5.43 20.66
CA ILE A 376 27.16 -5.17 20.66
C ILE A 376 26.44 -6.49 20.40
N ASP A 377 25.50 -6.86 21.25
CA ASP A 377 24.70 -8.08 21.09
C ASP A 377 23.36 -7.81 20.34
N GLU A 378 23.34 -6.82 19.45
CA GLU A 378 22.23 -6.53 18.57
C GLU A 378 22.23 -7.44 17.33
N ARG A 379 21.08 -7.74 16.77
CA ARG A 379 20.93 -8.57 15.56
C ARG A 379 20.54 -7.71 14.38
N SER A 380 21.02 -8.05 13.19
CA SER A 380 20.50 -7.49 11.95
C SER A 380 19.08 -7.98 11.73
N ASN A 381 18.18 -7.06 11.40
CA ASN A 381 16.77 -7.33 11.17
C ASN A 381 16.44 -7.28 9.69
N PHE A 382 15.63 -8.20 9.22
CA PHE A 382 15.15 -8.18 7.85
C PHE A 382 13.75 -8.79 7.72
N ASN A 383 13.04 -8.38 6.69
CA ASN A 383 11.69 -8.79 6.40
C ASN A 383 11.61 -9.31 4.96
N VAL A 384 10.78 -10.31 4.74
CA VAL A 384 10.57 -10.91 3.44
C VAL A 384 9.09 -10.97 3.14
N PHE A 385 8.70 -10.48 1.96
CA PHE A 385 7.35 -10.55 1.44
C PHE A 385 7.38 -11.28 0.11
N PHE A 386 6.52 -12.25 -0.05
CA PHE A 386 6.41 -13.06 -1.26
C PHE A 386 4.95 -13.19 -1.67
N ASN A 387 4.68 -12.93 -2.93
CA ASN A 387 3.40 -13.17 -3.56
C ASN A 387 3.59 -13.93 -4.88
N ALA A 388 2.79 -14.95 -5.12
CA ALA A 388 2.73 -15.64 -6.39
C ALA A 388 1.27 -15.81 -6.81
N ALA A 389 0.93 -15.45 -8.04
CA ALA A 389 -0.40 -15.61 -8.62
C ALA A 389 -0.30 -16.41 -9.93
N TYR A 390 -1.01 -17.53 -9.99
CA TYR A 390 -1.09 -18.36 -11.18
C TYR A 390 -2.47 -18.21 -11.82
N ALA A 391 -2.55 -17.44 -12.90
CA ALA A 391 -3.78 -17.17 -13.62
C ALA A 391 -3.99 -18.16 -14.76
N LEU A 392 -5.15 -18.80 -14.76
CA LEU A 392 -5.57 -19.70 -15.85
C LEU A 392 -6.20 -18.88 -16.97
N SER A 393 -5.58 -18.87 -18.15
CA SER A 393 -6.03 -18.03 -19.29
C SER A 393 -7.42 -18.40 -19.79
N GLN A 394 -7.75 -19.70 -19.83
CA GLN A 394 -9.02 -20.22 -20.34
C GLN A 394 -10.13 -20.26 -19.29
N ARG A 395 -9.83 -20.02 -18.03
CA ARG A 395 -10.77 -20.09 -16.92
C ARG A 395 -10.68 -18.82 -16.07
N PRO A 396 -11.78 -18.32 -15.56
CA PRO A 396 -11.79 -17.19 -14.67
C PRO A 396 -11.33 -17.59 -13.25
N LEU A 397 -10.17 -18.24 -13.16
CA LEU A 397 -9.58 -18.75 -11.93
C LEU A 397 -8.13 -18.25 -11.79
N THR A 398 -7.80 -17.72 -10.62
CA THR A 398 -6.45 -17.37 -10.20
C THR A 398 -6.14 -18.08 -8.88
N LEU A 399 -5.03 -18.80 -8.82
CA LEU A 399 -4.49 -19.37 -7.60
C LEU A 399 -3.43 -18.41 -7.06
N GLN A 400 -3.49 -18.08 -5.78
CA GLN A 400 -2.59 -17.12 -5.16
C GLN A 400 -1.95 -17.72 -3.90
N LEU A 401 -0.67 -17.47 -3.73
CA LEU A 401 0.11 -17.80 -2.54
C LEU A 401 0.74 -16.52 -2.00
N ASN A 402 0.52 -16.22 -0.73
CA ASN A 402 1.14 -15.13 0.00
C ASN A 402 1.98 -15.70 1.13
N ALA A 403 3.15 -15.13 1.36
CA ALA A 403 3.99 -15.46 2.50
C ALA A 403 4.72 -14.20 2.97
N GLU A 404 4.75 -13.99 4.28
CA GLU A 404 5.39 -12.84 4.91
C GLU A 404 6.18 -13.32 6.12
N MET A 405 7.32 -12.71 6.34
CA MET A 405 8.12 -12.87 7.54
C MET A 405 8.64 -11.50 7.95
N VAL A 406 8.36 -11.09 9.17
CA VAL A 406 8.83 -9.84 9.76
C VAL A 406 9.55 -10.16 11.05
N SER A 407 10.81 -9.72 11.17
CA SER A 407 11.62 -10.01 12.34
C SER A 407 11.15 -9.26 13.57
N ALA A 408 11.49 -9.76 14.75
CA ALA A 408 10.96 -9.31 16.05
C ALA A 408 11.27 -7.85 16.39
N GLN A 409 12.32 -7.29 15.82
CA GLN A 409 12.73 -5.91 16.09
C GLN A 409 12.62 -5.01 14.86
N SER A 410 12.02 -5.49 13.78
CA SER A 410 11.80 -4.69 12.58
C SER A 410 10.73 -3.63 12.80
N TYR A 411 10.92 -2.48 12.15
CA TYR A 411 10.02 -1.32 12.24
C TYR A 411 9.93 -0.68 13.64
N ASN A 412 10.57 -1.28 14.61
CA ASN A 412 10.58 -0.84 15.99
C ASN A 412 11.96 -0.28 16.37
N THR A 413 12.01 0.54 17.38
CA THR A 413 13.25 1.06 17.98
C THR A 413 13.05 1.26 19.47
N ASP A 414 14.16 1.37 20.21
CA ASP A 414 14.14 1.73 21.63
C ASP A 414 13.42 3.05 21.90
N GLN A 415 13.43 3.93 20.91
CA GLN A 415 12.87 5.27 21.05
C GLN A 415 11.57 5.39 20.27
N ALA A 416 10.48 5.71 20.96
CA ALA A 416 9.14 5.77 20.39
C ALA A 416 9.03 6.65 19.13
N GLN A 417 9.80 7.74 19.05
CA GLN A 417 9.80 8.65 17.91
C GLN A 417 10.35 8.04 16.62
N GLY A 418 11.16 7.00 16.73
CA GLY A 418 11.73 6.28 15.57
C GLY A 418 10.85 5.15 15.05
N ARG A 419 9.85 4.72 15.79
CA ARG A 419 8.98 3.61 15.39
C ARG A 419 8.26 3.90 14.08
N TYR A 420 8.13 2.89 13.26
CA TYR A 420 7.57 3.01 11.91
C TYR A 420 6.04 2.98 11.92
N LEU A 421 5.45 3.93 12.67
CA LEU A 421 4.02 4.05 12.96
C LEU A 421 3.47 5.44 12.60
N TYR A 422 2.19 5.50 12.29
CA TYR A 422 1.39 6.70 12.20
C TYR A 422 0.04 6.50 12.89
N LEU A 423 -0.26 7.30 13.92
CA LEU A 423 -1.48 7.18 14.73
C LEU A 423 -1.71 5.75 15.26
N GLY A 424 -0.65 5.10 15.74
CA GLY A 424 -0.70 3.73 16.26
C GLY A 424 -0.74 2.62 15.20
N ARG A 425 -0.74 2.94 13.91
CA ARG A 425 -0.79 1.97 12.81
C ARG A 425 0.54 1.88 12.07
N GLY A 426 0.95 0.69 11.72
CA GLY A 426 2.17 0.46 10.95
C GLY A 426 2.13 1.09 9.56
N LEU A 427 3.21 1.78 9.19
CA LEU A 427 3.37 2.38 7.86
C LEU A 427 3.64 1.34 6.76
N ALA A 428 4.18 0.20 7.15
CA ALA A 428 4.48 -0.93 6.26
C ALA A 428 3.56 -2.13 6.53
N THR A 429 3.68 -2.72 7.70
CA THR A 429 2.92 -3.87 8.18
C THR A 429 2.13 -3.49 9.42
N GLN A 430 1.07 -4.23 9.70
CA GLN A 430 0.21 -3.99 10.85
C GLN A 430 0.91 -4.30 12.18
N PHE A 431 1.83 -5.26 12.18
CA PHE A 431 2.60 -5.70 13.36
C PHE A 431 3.98 -6.21 12.93
N ASP A 432 4.86 -6.40 13.90
CA ASP A 432 6.18 -7.05 13.77
C ASP A 432 6.14 -8.48 14.32
N ASP A 433 7.28 -9.15 14.32
CA ASP A 433 7.51 -10.45 14.95
C ASP A 433 6.52 -11.53 14.49
N TYR A 434 6.34 -11.70 13.19
CA TYR A 434 5.40 -12.68 12.68
C TYR A 434 5.89 -13.44 11.43
N VAL A 435 5.28 -14.61 11.23
CA VAL A 435 5.30 -15.36 9.99
C VAL A 435 3.87 -15.61 9.55
N PHE A 436 3.55 -15.23 8.32
CA PHE A 436 2.23 -15.42 7.73
C PHE A 436 2.34 -16.21 6.43
N GLY A 437 1.34 -17.04 6.16
CA GLY A 437 1.19 -17.73 4.89
C GLY A 437 -0.27 -18.01 4.57
N GLU A 438 -0.68 -17.73 3.33
CA GLU A 438 -2.05 -17.98 2.86
C GLU A 438 -2.06 -18.47 1.42
N PHE A 439 -2.82 -19.51 1.17
CA PHE A 439 -3.22 -19.94 -0.17
C PHE A 439 -4.67 -19.58 -0.41
N ARG A 440 -4.96 -18.96 -1.57
CA ARG A 440 -6.28 -18.50 -1.96
C ARG A 440 -6.57 -18.84 -3.41
N ALA A 441 -7.81 -19.24 -3.72
CA ALA A 441 -8.25 -19.47 -5.08
C ALA A 441 -9.38 -18.48 -5.43
N HIS A 442 -9.17 -17.59 -6.39
CA HIS A 442 -10.18 -16.63 -6.84
C HIS A 442 -10.94 -17.21 -8.04
N LEU A 443 -12.21 -17.54 -7.85
CA LEU A 443 -13.10 -18.03 -8.88
C LEU A 443 -14.12 -16.94 -9.23
N PHE A 444 -14.07 -16.44 -10.47
CA PHE A 444 -15.03 -15.46 -10.97
C PHE A 444 -16.12 -16.15 -11.80
N LEU A 445 -17.36 -15.90 -11.46
CA LEU A 445 -18.49 -16.54 -12.10
C LEU A 445 -19.04 -15.68 -13.24
N GLY A 446 -19.51 -16.33 -14.28
CA GLY A 446 -20.12 -15.70 -15.46
C GLY A 446 -21.60 -16.04 -15.61
N GLY A 447 -22.23 -15.59 -16.69
CA GLY A 447 -23.64 -15.83 -16.99
C GLY A 447 -24.57 -15.16 -15.99
N THR A 448 -25.51 -15.89 -15.42
CA THR A 448 -26.46 -15.37 -14.40
C THR A 448 -25.81 -14.93 -13.09
N TRP A 449 -24.60 -15.40 -12.80
CA TRP A 449 -23.80 -15.05 -11.62
C TRP A 449 -22.70 -14.04 -11.94
N GLN A 450 -22.87 -13.31 -13.04
CA GLN A 450 -21.95 -12.26 -13.45
C GLN A 450 -21.73 -11.25 -12.33
N GLY A 451 -20.46 -10.95 -12.03
CA GLY A 451 -20.09 -10.06 -10.94
C GLY A 451 -19.84 -10.75 -9.60
N LEU A 452 -20.10 -12.07 -9.50
CA LEU A 452 -19.80 -12.84 -8.29
C LEU A 452 -18.38 -13.44 -8.37
N ARG A 453 -17.58 -13.16 -7.36
CA ARG A 453 -16.33 -13.84 -7.06
C ARG A 453 -16.50 -14.68 -5.80
N VAL A 454 -15.97 -15.90 -5.82
CA VAL A 454 -15.87 -16.77 -4.64
C VAL A 454 -14.41 -17.14 -4.44
N SER A 455 -13.90 -16.98 -3.23
CA SER A 455 -12.48 -17.12 -2.93
C SER A 455 -12.28 -17.97 -1.67
N PRO A 456 -12.27 -19.32 -1.78
CA PRO A 456 -11.83 -20.16 -0.68
C PRO A 456 -10.35 -19.91 -0.37
N TYR A 457 -10.00 -19.95 0.91
CA TYR A 457 -8.64 -19.77 1.38
C TYR A 457 -8.32 -20.64 2.60
N LEU A 458 -7.02 -20.87 2.77
CA LEU A 458 -6.42 -21.54 3.90
C LEU A 458 -5.09 -20.88 4.22
N GLY A 459 -4.87 -20.55 5.49
CA GLY A 459 -3.62 -19.93 5.90
C GLY A 459 -3.36 -20.01 7.39
N GLY A 460 -2.23 -19.43 7.78
CA GLY A 460 -1.82 -19.34 9.17
C GLY A 460 -1.01 -18.07 9.44
N LEU A 461 -1.20 -17.55 10.65
CA LEU A 461 -0.42 -16.48 11.24
C LEU A 461 0.22 -17.00 12.52
N PHE A 462 1.53 -16.89 12.60
CA PHE A 462 2.34 -17.16 13.78
C PHE A 462 2.89 -15.82 14.24
N GLN A 463 2.66 -15.42 15.47
CA GLN A 463 3.05 -14.13 16.01
C GLN A 463 3.77 -14.31 17.34
N GLY A 464 4.95 -13.69 17.47
CA GLY A 464 5.70 -13.64 18.73
C GLY A 464 5.14 -12.61 19.71
N GLU A 465 5.88 -12.36 20.77
CA GLU A 465 5.46 -11.45 21.86
C GLU A 465 5.80 -9.98 21.58
N GLN A 466 6.67 -9.69 20.61
CA GLN A 466 7.02 -8.32 20.28
C GLN A 466 5.85 -7.62 19.58
N VAL A 467 5.69 -6.33 19.85
CA VAL A 467 4.68 -5.46 19.23
C VAL A 467 5.29 -4.14 18.85
N ILE A 468 5.00 -3.67 17.65
CA ILE A 468 5.60 -2.51 17.00
C ILE A 468 5.39 -1.18 17.76
N ASP A 469 4.36 -1.07 18.58
CA ASP A 469 3.98 0.13 19.34
C ASP A 469 4.61 0.22 20.73
N LYS A 470 5.35 -0.82 21.15
CA LYS A 470 6.02 -0.87 22.46
C LYS A 470 7.53 -1.00 22.30
N GLU A 471 8.22 -0.62 23.36
CA GLU A 471 9.66 -0.88 23.46
C GLU A 471 9.91 -2.39 23.39
N PHE A 472 10.91 -2.79 22.61
CA PHE A 472 11.19 -4.21 22.48
C PHE A 472 11.92 -4.78 23.71
N ILE A 473 11.62 -6.02 24.03
CA ILE A 473 12.22 -6.75 25.16
C ILE A 473 13.71 -6.87 24.92
N GLY A 474 14.50 -6.60 25.98
CA GLY A 474 15.95 -6.67 25.88
C GLY A 474 16.62 -5.45 25.25
N SER A 475 15.85 -4.36 25.04
CA SER A 475 16.37 -3.08 24.55
C SER A 475 17.50 -2.56 25.46
N PRO A 476 18.61 -2.03 24.89
CA PRO A 476 19.68 -1.40 25.66
C PRO A 476 19.20 -0.27 26.58
N LEU A 477 18.14 0.44 26.21
CA LEU A 477 17.56 1.49 27.06
C LEU A 477 16.79 0.91 28.24
N SER A 478 15.97 -0.11 28.03
CA SER A 478 15.21 -0.77 29.10
C SER A 478 16.09 -1.52 30.09
N GLN A 479 17.32 -1.83 29.71
CA GLN A 479 18.28 -2.59 30.51
C GLN A 479 19.40 -1.74 31.14
N LYS A 480 19.46 -0.44 30.82
CA LYS A 480 20.56 0.43 31.18
C LYS A 480 20.85 0.50 32.69
N ASP A 481 19.82 0.38 33.51
CA ASP A 481 19.90 0.48 34.97
C ASP A 481 19.66 -0.88 35.66
N LYS A 482 19.61 -1.99 34.92
CA LYS A 482 19.45 -3.34 35.48
C LYS A 482 20.79 -3.96 35.85
N ASP A 483 20.79 -4.73 36.91
CA ASP A 483 21.96 -5.54 37.29
C ASP A 483 22.24 -6.60 36.19
N PRO A 484 23.52 -6.97 36.00
CA PRO A 484 23.88 -8.00 34.96
C PRO A 484 23.10 -9.31 35.05
N ASP A 485 22.69 -9.68 36.26
CA ASP A 485 21.89 -10.91 36.47
C ASP A 485 20.38 -10.72 36.18
N GLU A 486 19.94 -9.48 35.99
CA GLU A 486 18.55 -9.11 35.66
C GLU A 486 18.35 -8.76 34.17
N LEU A 487 19.42 -8.84 33.38
CA LEU A 487 19.36 -8.53 31.94
C LEU A 487 18.47 -9.56 31.22
N GLU A 488 17.50 -9.02 30.49
CA GLU A 488 16.66 -9.83 29.61
C GLU A 488 17.45 -10.30 28.40
N PRO A 489 17.28 -11.55 27.97
CA PRO A 489 17.96 -12.04 26.77
C PRO A 489 17.45 -11.27 25.53
N VAL A 490 18.34 -11.04 24.57
CA VAL A 490 17.95 -10.53 23.25
C VAL A 490 16.92 -11.50 22.65
N PRO A 491 15.75 -11.00 22.20
CA PRO A 491 14.68 -11.85 21.68
C PRO A 491 15.16 -12.67 20.47
N ASP A 492 14.49 -13.76 20.19
CA ASP A 492 14.72 -14.51 18.97
C ASP A 492 14.52 -13.63 17.74
N PHE A 493 15.19 -13.98 16.64
CA PHE A 493 15.13 -13.21 15.39
C PHE A 493 13.69 -12.98 14.89
N VAL A 494 12.85 -13.98 15.00
CA VAL A 494 11.42 -13.96 14.67
C VAL A 494 10.69 -14.96 15.56
N LEU A 495 9.43 -14.69 15.86
CA LEU A 495 8.58 -15.49 16.74
C LEU A 495 9.14 -15.56 18.18
N SER A 496 9.43 -14.40 18.73
CA SER A 496 9.99 -14.26 20.08
C SER A 496 9.01 -14.74 21.15
N GLY A 497 9.54 -15.27 22.25
CA GLY A 497 8.76 -15.65 23.42
C GLY A 497 7.74 -16.77 23.17
N VAL A 498 6.55 -16.62 23.70
CA VAL A 498 5.43 -17.57 23.51
C VAL A 498 4.72 -17.24 22.20
N VAL A 499 4.81 -18.12 21.23
CA VAL A 499 4.21 -17.91 19.90
C VAL A 499 2.71 -18.15 19.93
N GLN A 500 1.92 -17.15 19.53
CA GLN A 500 0.53 -17.32 19.17
C GLN A 500 0.44 -17.94 17.77
N GLU A 501 -0.29 -19.04 17.64
CA GLU A 501 -0.54 -19.70 16.35
C GLU A 501 -2.01 -19.53 15.97
N SER A 502 -2.30 -19.00 14.79
CA SER A 502 -3.67 -18.82 14.28
C SER A 502 -3.80 -19.45 12.90
N PHE A 503 -4.60 -20.49 12.79
CA PHE A 503 -4.92 -21.15 11.52
C PHE A 503 -6.34 -20.80 11.11
N ARG A 504 -6.54 -20.44 9.87
CA ARG A 504 -7.84 -20.11 9.32
C ARG A 504 -8.10 -20.85 8.01
N ALA A 505 -9.30 -21.44 7.90
CA ALA A 505 -9.89 -21.87 6.65
C ALA A 505 -11.22 -21.16 6.45
N GLY A 506 -11.46 -20.63 5.26
CA GLY A 506 -12.68 -19.86 5.02
C GLY A 506 -12.99 -19.66 3.55
N VAL A 507 -14.08 -18.95 3.32
CA VAL A 507 -14.54 -18.56 1.98
C VAL A 507 -14.94 -17.10 2.02
N GLU A 508 -14.22 -16.28 1.27
CA GLU A 508 -14.63 -14.93 0.95
C GLU A 508 -15.46 -14.95 -0.35
N TRP A 509 -16.48 -14.13 -0.41
CA TRP A 509 -17.24 -13.90 -1.62
C TRP A 509 -17.59 -12.43 -1.76
N VAL A 510 -17.68 -11.95 -2.99
CA VAL A 510 -18.15 -10.61 -3.30
C VAL A 510 -18.97 -10.63 -4.56
N TYR A 511 -20.10 -9.94 -4.52
CA TYR A 511 -20.93 -9.67 -5.68
C TYR A 511 -20.90 -8.16 -5.95
N TYR A 512 -20.53 -7.81 -7.16
CA TYR A 512 -20.59 -6.45 -7.68
C TYR A 512 -21.73 -6.32 -8.68
N SER A 513 -22.61 -5.35 -8.47
CA SER A 513 -23.68 -5.08 -9.44
C SER A 513 -23.09 -4.62 -10.78
N PRO A 514 -23.69 -5.00 -11.91
CA PRO A 514 -23.34 -4.40 -13.19
C PRO A 514 -23.54 -2.89 -13.14
N ALA A 515 -22.57 -2.13 -13.69
CA ALA A 515 -22.72 -0.68 -13.79
C ALA A 515 -23.88 -0.34 -14.76
N GLU A 516 -24.81 0.51 -14.33
CA GLU A 516 -25.88 1.01 -15.22
C GLU A 516 -25.40 2.27 -15.93
N ARG A 517 -25.66 2.36 -17.24
CA ARG A 517 -25.36 3.57 -18.03
C ARG A 517 -26.18 4.77 -17.53
N GLY A 518 -25.52 5.91 -17.32
CA GLY A 518 -26.14 7.19 -17.04
C GLY A 518 -25.98 7.71 -15.62
N TRP A 519 -26.09 6.89 -14.61
CA TRP A 519 -25.64 7.16 -13.25
C TRP A 519 -24.62 6.08 -12.95
N LYS A 520 -23.35 6.42 -12.81
CA LYS A 520 -22.29 5.48 -12.44
C LYS A 520 -22.51 5.03 -10.99
N LYS A 521 -23.60 4.29 -10.76
CA LYS A 521 -23.98 3.73 -9.47
C LYS A 521 -23.60 2.26 -9.45
N GLY A 522 -22.85 1.89 -8.46
CA GLY A 522 -22.57 0.50 -8.15
C GLY A 522 -23.01 0.17 -6.73
N TRP A 523 -23.43 -1.05 -6.51
CA TRP A 523 -23.55 -1.61 -5.19
C TRP A 523 -22.81 -2.94 -5.13
N TRP A 524 -22.36 -3.29 -3.95
CA TRP A 524 -21.71 -4.58 -3.69
C TRP A 524 -22.27 -5.22 -2.44
N LEU A 525 -22.20 -6.53 -2.45
CA LEU A 525 -22.42 -7.35 -1.27
C LEU A 525 -21.22 -8.27 -1.10
N ARG A 526 -20.54 -8.17 0.03
CA ARG A 526 -19.35 -8.95 0.36
C ARG A 526 -19.59 -9.75 1.62
N GLY A 527 -19.02 -10.93 1.69
CA GLY A 527 -18.99 -11.73 2.91
C GLY A 527 -17.71 -12.53 3.03
N ASP A 528 -17.35 -12.84 4.26
CA ASP A 528 -16.29 -13.77 4.60
C ASP A 528 -16.79 -14.64 5.75
N VAL A 529 -16.63 -15.94 5.61
CA VAL A 529 -16.95 -16.88 6.67
C VAL A 529 -15.84 -17.91 6.79
N GLY A 530 -15.44 -18.22 8.01
CA GLY A 530 -14.38 -19.18 8.25
C GLY A 530 -14.32 -19.67 9.68
N LEU A 531 -13.37 -20.55 9.91
CA LEU A 531 -13.07 -21.09 11.22
C LEU A 531 -11.61 -20.77 11.56
N ASN A 532 -11.41 -20.11 12.69
CA ASN A 532 -10.08 -19.86 13.25
C ASN A 532 -9.81 -20.87 14.37
N VAL A 533 -8.66 -21.54 14.27
CA VAL A 533 -8.10 -22.39 15.33
C VAL A 533 -6.88 -21.67 15.88
N MET A 534 -6.94 -21.25 17.13
CA MET A 534 -5.89 -20.46 17.77
C MET A 534 -5.29 -21.23 18.93
N ARG A 535 -3.96 -21.20 19.03
CA ARG A 535 -3.19 -21.71 20.15
C ARG A 535 -2.40 -20.59 20.78
N ASN A 536 -2.26 -20.63 22.08
CA ASN A 536 -1.57 -19.62 22.88
C ASN A 536 -2.08 -18.20 22.58
N LEU A 537 -3.38 -18.03 22.45
CA LEU A 537 -4.00 -16.75 22.14
C LEU A 537 -3.54 -15.67 23.14
N GLY A 538 -3.11 -14.50 22.61
CA GLY A 538 -2.55 -13.43 23.40
C GLY A 538 -1.17 -13.78 23.98
N ASN A 539 -0.42 -14.69 23.34
CA ASN A 539 0.88 -15.19 23.78
C ASN A 539 0.85 -15.85 25.18
N VAL A 540 -0.31 -16.44 25.55
CA VAL A 540 -0.50 -17.12 26.83
C VAL A 540 -0.51 -18.64 26.60
N VAL A 541 0.48 -19.34 27.17
CA VAL A 541 0.62 -20.78 27.04
C VAL A 541 -0.66 -21.51 27.43
N GLY A 542 -1.16 -22.35 26.52
CA GLY A 542 -2.36 -23.18 26.75
C GLY A 542 -3.70 -22.46 26.58
N ASN A 543 -3.72 -21.16 26.30
CA ASN A 543 -4.95 -20.44 25.95
C ASN A 543 -5.33 -20.77 24.49
N ASN A 544 -6.02 -21.90 24.30
CA ASN A 544 -6.41 -22.40 23.00
C ASN A 544 -7.90 -22.14 22.76
N GLN A 545 -8.23 -21.66 21.58
CA GLN A 545 -9.60 -21.34 21.21
C GLN A 545 -9.88 -21.75 19.76
N THR A 546 -11.14 -22.10 19.51
CA THR A 546 -11.64 -22.30 18.15
C THR A 546 -12.90 -21.46 18.00
N ARG A 547 -12.90 -20.55 17.02
CA ARG A 547 -13.99 -19.59 16.82
C ARG A 547 -14.45 -19.55 15.37
N PRO A 548 -15.76 -19.53 15.10
CA PRO A 548 -16.27 -19.11 13.81
C PRO A 548 -16.02 -17.61 13.66
N VAL A 549 -15.53 -17.20 12.52
CA VAL A 549 -15.26 -15.80 12.21
C VAL A 549 -15.98 -15.45 10.93
N GLY A 550 -16.68 -14.33 10.93
CA GLY A 550 -17.46 -13.91 9.79
C GLY A 550 -17.62 -12.40 9.66
N MET A 551 -17.84 -11.99 8.43
CA MET A 551 -18.11 -10.62 8.06
C MET A 551 -19.15 -10.58 6.95
N ILE A 552 -20.01 -9.58 6.96
CA ILE A 552 -20.88 -9.22 5.83
C ILE A 552 -20.86 -7.70 5.65
N GLU A 553 -20.79 -7.26 4.41
CA GLU A 553 -20.74 -5.84 4.04
C GLU A 553 -21.67 -5.59 2.86
N LEU A 554 -22.52 -4.57 2.96
CA LEU A 554 -23.33 -4.05 1.87
C LEU A 554 -22.94 -2.60 1.63
N GLY A 555 -22.61 -2.24 0.40
CA GLY A 555 -22.23 -0.88 0.06
C GLY A 555 -22.81 -0.39 -1.25
N VAL A 556 -22.80 0.93 -1.40
CA VAL A 556 -23.19 1.64 -2.60
C VAL A 556 -22.18 2.75 -2.88
N GLN A 557 -21.93 3.03 -4.15
CA GLN A 557 -21.11 4.14 -4.59
C GLN A 557 -21.73 4.85 -5.78
N PHE A 558 -21.43 6.13 -5.93
CA PHE A 558 -21.83 6.94 -7.06
C PHE A 558 -20.71 7.86 -7.51
N ASP A 559 -20.74 8.25 -8.77
CA ASP A 559 -19.80 9.18 -9.38
C ASP A 559 -20.53 10.05 -10.39
N PHE A 560 -20.30 11.37 -10.30
CA PHE A 560 -20.85 12.36 -11.20
C PHE A 560 -19.74 13.27 -11.70
N SER A 561 -19.81 13.62 -12.98
CA SER A 561 -18.97 14.66 -13.56
C SER A 561 -19.86 15.69 -14.21
N LEU A 562 -19.70 16.96 -13.84
CA LEU A 562 -20.38 18.11 -14.43
C LEU A 562 -19.38 18.82 -15.34
N VAL A 563 -19.77 18.98 -16.59
CA VAL A 563 -19.03 19.75 -17.60
C VAL A 563 -19.91 20.94 -17.97
N ASP A 564 -19.40 22.16 -17.79
CA ASP A 564 -20.07 23.37 -18.27
C ASP A 564 -19.86 23.63 -19.76
#